data_2e3a53440ca508f265d8166943abfbd3
#
_entry.id   2e3a53440ca508f265d8166943abfbd3
#
_cell.length_a   1.000
_cell.length_b   1.000
_cell.length_c   1.000
_cell.angle_alpha   90.00
_cell.angle_beta   90.00
_cell.angle_gamma   90.00
#
_symmetry.space_group_name_H-M   'P 1'
#
loop_
_entity.id
_entity.type
_entity.pdbx_description
1 polymer ?
#
loop_
_entity_poly.entity_id
_entity_poly.type
_entity_poly.pdbx_seq_one_letter_code
_entity_poly.pdbx_strand_id
1 'polypeptide(L)'
;MKKYKFIFWDMDGTLANTYEGVTNCVKYAMEPYGIHLEGEEELRKFIGPPLRFSFTTYCGLSEEEAEKAIVRYRERYIPIGVYECELFEGVRETIQAFKEAGYIQVITSSKPEAQCRQVLEKFDLLTELDEVVGASHDGRIDTKIEVLQEAFRRMKAQYADFSKEQTVLIGDTHYDADGAKEGGIDCIGVGYGFGGAEEMWNAGAVAVYENQKALREALV
;
A
#
# COMPACT_ATOMS: atom_id res chain seq x y z
N MET A 1 -2.87 17.40 -18.81
CA MET A 1 -3.07 16.56 -17.61
C MET A 1 -3.71 17.39 -16.49
N LYS A 2 -4.55 16.80 -15.67
CA LYS A 2 -5.10 17.43 -14.47
C LYS A 2 -3.96 17.75 -13.51
N LYS A 3 -3.92 18.96 -12.95
CA LYS A 3 -2.87 19.35 -12.01
C LYS A 3 -3.25 18.89 -10.62
N TYR A 4 -2.61 17.85 -10.11
CA TYR A 4 -2.74 17.41 -8.72
C TYR A 4 -1.88 18.29 -7.81
N LYS A 5 -2.25 18.34 -6.55
CA LYS A 5 -1.50 18.95 -5.45
C LYS A 5 -1.16 17.91 -4.37
N PHE A 6 -2.04 16.96 -4.16
CA PHE A 6 -1.91 15.91 -3.14
C PHE A 6 -1.65 14.58 -3.83
N ILE A 7 -0.53 13.97 -3.50
CA ILE A 7 -0.12 12.64 -3.97
C ILE A 7 -0.27 11.66 -2.82
N PHE A 8 -1.19 10.73 -2.96
CA PHE A 8 -1.36 9.64 -2.02
C PHE A 8 -0.65 8.41 -2.57
N TRP A 9 0.16 7.77 -1.75
CA TRP A 9 0.96 6.62 -2.14
C TRP A 9 0.47 5.37 -1.43
N ASP A 10 0.26 4.28 -2.16
CA ASP A 10 0.33 2.97 -1.52
C ASP A 10 1.78 2.59 -1.19
N MET A 11 1.96 1.56 -0.35
CA MET A 11 3.26 1.11 0.12
C MET A 11 3.71 -0.16 -0.58
N ASP A 12 2.97 -1.26 -0.38
CA ASP A 12 3.34 -2.61 -0.79
C ASP A 12 3.10 -2.81 -2.28
N GLY A 13 4.17 -2.99 -3.07
CA GLY A 13 4.07 -3.07 -4.54
C GLY A 13 4.20 -1.72 -5.25
N THR A 14 4.10 -0.61 -4.52
CA THR A 14 4.18 0.74 -5.09
C THR A 14 5.49 1.44 -4.75
N LEU A 15 5.80 1.59 -3.48
CA LEU A 15 7.08 2.15 -3.02
C LEU A 15 8.09 1.06 -2.66
N ALA A 16 7.64 -0.02 -2.03
CA ALA A 16 8.49 -1.10 -1.55
C ALA A 16 8.03 -2.46 -2.08
N ASN A 17 8.99 -3.26 -2.53
CA ASN A 17 8.81 -4.68 -2.75
C ASN A 17 8.87 -5.40 -1.41
N THR A 18 7.72 -5.72 -0.86
CA THR A 18 7.55 -6.37 0.44
C THR A 18 7.24 -7.87 0.33
N TYR A 19 7.38 -8.43 -0.86
CA TYR A 19 7.04 -9.81 -1.15
C TYR A 19 7.69 -10.80 -0.18
N GLU A 20 8.98 -10.71 0.04
CA GLU A 20 9.72 -11.63 0.90
C GLU A 20 9.19 -11.59 2.34
N GLY A 21 9.08 -10.42 2.92
CA GLY A 21 8.65 -10.25 4.31
C GLY A 21 7.23 -10.72 4.57
N VAL A 22 6.30 -10.35 3.68
CA VAL A 22 4.90 -10.75 3.79
C VAL A 22 4.77 -12.26 3.62
N THR A 23 5.35 -12.85 2.56
CA THR A 23 5.16 -14.26 2.24
C THR A 23 5.83 -15.18 3.24
N ASN A 24 7.03 -14.84 3.75
CA ASN A 24 7.67 -15.56 4.83
C ASN A 24 6.82 -15.59 6.12
N CYS A 25 6.16 -14.46 6.43
CA CYS A 25 5.29 -14.37 7.60
C CYS A 25 3.96 -15.11 7.41
N VAL A 26 3.42 -15.11 6.19
CA VAL A 26 2.25 -15.96 5.86
C VAL A 26 2.57 -17.42 6.03
N LYS A 27 3.68 -17.91 5.48
CA LYS A 27 4.13 -19.31 5.66
C LYS A 27 4.29 -19.65 7.14
N TYR A 28 4.95 -18.79 7.90
CA TYR A 28 5.11 -18.97 9.35
C TYR A 28 3.76 -19.04 10.08
N ALA A 29 2.80 -18.20 9.71
CA ALA A 29 1.47 -18.21 10.31
C ALA A 29 0.68 -19.48 9.99
N MET A 30 0.91 -20.08 8.82
CA MET A 30 0.19 -21.28 8.34
C MET A 30 0.75 -22.60 8.84
N GLU A 31 1.99 -22.64 9.35
CA GLU A 31 2.62 -23.87 9.88
C GLU A 31 1.74 -24.66 10.86
N PRO A 32 1.09 -24.05 11.90
CA PRO A 32 0.28 -24.78 12.86
C PRO A 32 -0.97 -25.44 12.26
N TYR A 33 -1.40 -24.96 11.09
CA TYR A 33 -2.58 -25.45 10.38
C TYR A 33 -2.22 -26.54 9.35
N GLY A 34 -0.92 -26.85 9.19
CA GLY A 34 -0.45 -27.81 8.18
C GLY A 34 -0.69 -27.34 6.74
N ILE A 35 -0.88 -26.03 6.55
CA ILE A 35 -1.09 -25.41 5.23
C ILE A 35 0.26 -25.01 4.67
N HIS A 36 0.61 -25.60 3.53
CA HIS A 36 1.84 -25.33 2.80
C HIS A 36 1.51 -24.49 1.57
N LEU A 37 1.97 -23.25 1.56
CA LEU A 37 1.80 -22.32 0.44
C LEU A 37 3.10 -22.27 -0.36
N GLU A 38 3.02 -22.60 -1.64
CA GLU A 38 4.15 -22.68 -2.55
C GLU A 38 3.81 -21.96 -3.87
N GLY A 39 4.82 -21.40 -4.50
CA GLY A 39 4.65 -20.69 -5.75
C GLY A 39 4.34 -19.19 -5.58
N GLU A 40 4.93 -18.43 -6.48
CA GLU A 40 4.86 -16.95 -6.43
C GLU A 40 3.43 -16.43 -6.61
N GLU A 41 2.68 -17.00 -7.55
CA GLU A 41 1.31 -16.58 -7.86
C GLU A 41 0.35 -16.80 -6.68
N GLU A 42 0.50 -17.91 -5.95
CA GLU A 42 -0.32 -18.18 -4.77
C GLU A 42 0.00 -17.23 -3.63
N LEU A 43 1.28 -17.02 -3.36
CA LEU A 43 1.74 -16.17 -2.26
C LEU A 43 1.48 -14.67 -2.52
N ARG A 44 1.50 -14.25 -3.76
CA ARG A 44 1.25 -12.85 -4.15
C ARG A 44 -0.14 -12.37 -3.72
N LYS A 45 -1.14 -13.27 -3.68
CA LYS A 45 -2.52 -12.96 -3.27
C LYS A 45 -2.65 -12.44 -1.84
N PHE A 46 -1.63 -12.66 -0.99
CA PHE A 46 -1.61 -12.17 0.39
C PHE A 46 -1.10 -10.73 0.54
N ILE A 47 -0.66 -10.11 -0.55
CA ILE A 47 -0.14 -8.74 -0.54
C ILE A 47 -1.22 -7.79 -1.06
N GLY A 48 -1.59 -6.81 -0.27
CA GLY A 48 -2.65 -5.84 -0.58
C GLY A 48 -3.92 -6.02 0.23
N PRO A 49 -4.58 -7.20 0.21
CA PRO A 49 -5.81 -7.38 0.98
C PRO A 49 -5.57 -7.49 2.49
N PRO A 50 -6.59 -7.21 3.33
CA PRO A 50 -6.54 -7.46 4.75
C PRO A 50 -6.23 -8.93 5.08
N LEU A 51 -5.35 -9.17 6.06
CA LEU A 51 -4.93 -10.54 6.43
C LEU A 51 -6.10 -11.46 6.83
N ARG A 52 -7.12 -10.92 7.50
CA ARG A 52 -8.34 -11.67 7.85
C ARG A 52 -9.00 -12.24 6.60
N PHE A 53 -9.25 -11.39 5.61
CA PHE A 53 -9.81 -11.81 4.33
C PHE A 53 -8.93 -12.86 3.66
N SER A 54 -7.62 -12.67 3.63
CA SER A 54 -6.69 -13.60 3.00
C SER A 54 -6.70 -14.96 3.67
N PHE A 55 -6.64 -15.02 4.99
CA PHE A 55 -6.60 -16.30 5.73
C PHE A 55 -7.94 -17.04 5.68
N THR A 56 -9.07 -16.33 5.73
CA THR A 56 -10.38 -16.99 5.58
C THR A 56 -10.63 -17.45 4.15
N THR A 57 -10.31 -16.62 3.15
CA THR A 57 -10.64 -16.87 1.74
C THR A 57 -9.67 -17.84 1.07
N TYR A 58 -8.35 -17.65 1.28
CA TYR A 58 -7.33 -18.42 0.56
C TYR A 58 -6.84 -19.64 1.33
N CYS A 59 -6.95 -19.62 2.67
CA CYS A 59 -6.54 -20.74 3.51
C CYS A 59 -7.72 -21.53 4.09
N GLY A 60 -8.95 -21.04 3.92
CA GLY A 60 -10.15 -21.71 4.43
C GLY A 60 -10.28 -21.73 5.96
N LEU A 61 -9.56 -20.83 6.65
CA LEU A 61 -9.65 -20.73 8.10
C LEU A 61 -10.99 -20.13 8.53
N SER A 62 -11.50 -20.57 9.68
CA SER A 62 -12.59 -19.87 10.36
C SER A 62 -12.14 -18.48 10.83
N GLU A 63 -13.08 -17.60 11.15
CA GLU A 63 -12.77 -16.24 11.68
C GLU A 63 -11.89 -16.33 12.94
N GLU A 64 -12.18 -17.26 13.86
CA GLU A 64 -11.40 -17.45 15.09
C GLU A 64 -9.96 -17.93 14.79
N GLU A 65 -9.80 -18.85 13.83
CA GLU A 65 -8.49 -19.32 13.41
C GLU A 65 -7.70 -18.25 12.68
N ALA A 66 -8.36 -17.44 11.84
CA ALA A 66 -7.75 -16.33 11.14
C ALA A 66 -7.20 -15.29 12.14
N GLU A 67 -7.92 -15.00 13.22
CA GLU A 67 -7.40 -14.10 14.28
C GLU A 67 -6.13 -14.67 14.95
N LYS A 68 -6.10 -15.95 15.25
CA LYS A 68 -4.90 -16.60 15.79
C LYS A 68 -3.74 -16.57 14.80
N ALA A 69 -4.03 -16.80 13.52
CA ALA A 69 -3.05 -16.73 12.45
C ALA A 69 -2.50 -15.31 12.27
N ILE A 70 -3.35 -14.27 12.38
CA ILE A 70 -2.92 -12.85 12.35
C ILE A 70 -1.97 -12.54 13.52
N VAL A 71 -2.28 -12.99 14.72
CA VAL A 71 -1.38 -12.83 15.87
C VAL A 71 -0.02 -13.44 15.58
N ARG A 72 0.00 -14.72 15.11
CA ARG A 72 1.23 -15.43 14.76
C ARG A 72 1.99 -14.77 13.60
N TYR A 73 1.29 -14.29 12.57
CA TYR A 73 1.89 -13.49 11.51
C TYR A 73 2.64 -12.27 12.07
N ARG A 74 1.99 -11.52 12.96
CA ARG A 74 2.55 -10.31 13.59
C ARG A 74 3.75 -10.60 14.48
N GLU A 75 3.81 -11.76 15.15
CA GLU A 75 4.97 -12.19 15.95
C GLU A 75 6.27 -12.21 15.14
N ARG A 76 6.20 -12.61 13.87
CA ARG A 76 7.35 -12.60 12.97
C ARG A 76 7.46 -11.30 12.18
N TYR A 77 6.31 -10.76 11.73
CA TYR A 77 6.32 -9.62 10.82
C TYR A 77 6.89 -8.36 11.48
N ILE A 78 6.45 -8.04 12.69
CA ILE A 78 6.86 -6.80 13.38
C ILE A 78 8.37 -6.74 13.62
N PRO A 79 9.04 -7.77 14.18
CA PRO A 79 10.48 -7.69 14.43
C PRO A 79 11.36 -8.02 13.23
N ILE A 80 10.88 -8.75 12.24
CA ILE A 80 11.71 -9.31 11.15
C ILE A 80 11.13 -8.96 9.78
N GLY A 81 9.92 -9.43 9.48
CA GLY A 81 9.35 -9.39 8.14
C GLY A 81 9.15 -7.97 7.59
N VAL A 82 8.88 -7.00 8.45
CA VAL A 82 8.76 -5.59 8.06
C VAL A 82 10.05 -5.04 7.42
N TYR A 83 11.19 -5.62 7.75
CA TYR A 83 12.49 -5.24 7.23
C TYR A 83 12.96 -6.12 6.06
N GLU A 84 12.28 -7.23 5.76
CA GLU A 84 12.53 -8.06 4.58
C GLU A 84 11.83 -7.44 3.35
N CYS A 85 12.29 -6.27 2.93
CA CYS A 85 11.76 -5.52 1.80
C CYS A 85 12.83 -4.63 1.18
N GLU A 86 12.61 -4.20 -0.07
CA GLU A 86 13.49 -3.27 -0.79
C GLU A 86 12.64 -2.18 -1.46
N LEU A 87 13.19 -1.00 -1.67
CA LEU A 87 12.54 0.01 -2.50
C LEU A 87 12.57 -0.41 -3.97
N PHE A 88 11.49 -0.11 -4.69
CA PHE A 88 11.58 -0.16 -6.14
C PHE A 88 12.55 0.91 -6.67
N GLU A 89 13.19 0.61 -7.79
CA GLU A 89 14.14 1.50 -8.44
C GLU A 89 13.50 2.87 -8.75
N GLY A 90 14.17 3.95 -8.37
CA GLY A 90 13.75 5.32 -8.65
C GLY A 90 12.72 5.92 -7.68
N VAL A 91 12.28 5.17 -6.65
CA VAL A 91 11.30 5.66 -5.65
C VAL A 91 11.83 6.87 -4.89
N ARG A 92 13.08 6.81 -4.40
CA ARG A 92 13.70 7.91 -3.66
C ARG A 92 13.75 9.19 -4.48
N GLU A 93 14.20 9.08 -5.72
CA GLU A 93 14.30 10.19 -6.67
C GLU A 93 12.93 10.76 -7.02
N THR A 94 11.90 9.92 -7.09
CA THR A 94 10.53 10.39 -7.38
C THR A 94 9.94 11.13 -6.20
N ILE A 95 10.06 10.61 -4.98
CA ILE A 95 9.59 11.28 -3.75
C ILE A 95 10.29 12.64 -3.61
N GLN A 96 11.62 12.70 -3.82
CA GLN A 96 12.37 13.95 -3.75
C GLN A 96 11.92 14.95 -4.82
N ALA A 97 11.80 14.52 -6.08
CA ALA A 97 11.35 15.40 -7.16
C ALA A 97 9.94 15.94 -6.94
N PHE A 98 9.04 15.11 -6.38
CA PHE A 98 7.68 15.55 -6.04
C PHE A 98 7.69 16.57 -4.89
N LYS A 99 8.55 16.37 -3.89
CA LYS A 99 8.74 17.35 -2.81
C LYS A 99 9.26 18.69 -3.34
N GLU A 100 10.27 18.65 -4.21
CA GLU A 100 10.83 19.86 -4.86
C GLU A 100 9.82 20.56 -5.76
N ALA A 101 8.91 19.81 -6.40
CA ALA A 101 7.81 20.36 -7.20
C ALA A 101 6.64 20.90 -6.33
N GLY A 102 6.72 20.75 -5.01
CA GLY A 102 5.74 21.27 -4.06
C GLY A 102 4.48 20.42 -3.90
N TYR A 103 4.53 19.14 -4.26
CA TYR A 103 3.46 18.18 -3.95
C TYR A 103 3.43 17.87 -2.46
N ILE A 104 2.24 17.69 -1.92
CA ILE A 104 2.00 17.16 -0.58
C ILE A 104 1.85 15.65 -0.72
N GLN A 105 2.73 14.90 -0.07
CA GLN A 105 2.87 13.46 -0.25
C GLN A 105 2.45 12.71 1.01
N VAL A 106 1.49 11.80 0.87
CA VAL A 106 0.85 11.08 1.98
C VAL A 106 0.89 9.58 1.70
N ILE A 107 1.36 8.78 2.64
CA ILE A 107 1.17 7.33 2.56
C ILE A 107 -0.28 6.99 2.91
N THR A 108 -0.90 6.12 2.11
CA THR A 108 -2.25 5.61 2.33
C THR A 108 -2.28 4.11 2.04
N SER A 109 -1.98 3.29 3.02
CA SER A 109 -1.82 1.84 2.82
C SER A 109 -2.70 1.01 3.74
N SER A 110 -3.19 -0.13 3.25
CA SER A 110 -3.86 -1.15 4.08
C SER A 110 -2.88 -1.86 5.05
N LYS A 111 -1.57 -1.62 4.89
CA LYS A 111 -0.58 -1.97 5.92
C LYS A 111 -0.80 -1.11 7.17
N PRO A 112 -0.67 -1.67 8.40
CA PRO A 112 -0.79 -0.86 9.62
C PRO A 112 0.19 0.31 9.65
N GLU A 113 -0.28 1.49 10.10
CA GLU A 113 0.48 2.75 10.07
C GLU A 113 1.88 2.63 10.71
N ALA A 114 1.97 1.93 11.85
CA ALA A 114 3.25 1.72 12.53
C ALA A 114 4.26 0.97 11.66
N GLN A 115 3.82 -0.02 10.88
CA GLN A 115 4.67 -0.79 9.98
C GLN A 115 5.03 0.00 8.71
N CYS A 116 4.13 0.86 8.23
CA CYS A 116 4.50 1.83 7.17
C CYS A 116 5.64 2.73 7.63
N ARG A 117 5.57 3.27 8.86
CA ARG A 117 6.63 4.10 9.43
C ARG A 117 7.95 3.35 9.57
N GLN A 118 7.93 2.09 10.04
CA GLN A 118 9.13 1.24 10.14
C GLN A 118 9.81 1.02 8.78
N VAL A 119 9.03 0.77 7.71
CA VAL A 119 9.57 0.65 6.35
C VAL A 119 10.20 1.96 5.89
N LEU A 120 9.51 3.08 6.10
CA LEU A 120 10.02 4.40 5.71
C LEU A 120 11.28 4.80 6.49
N GLU A 121 11.35 4.48 7.79
CA GLU A 121 12.54 4.70 8.62
C GLU A 121 13.74 3.86 8.14
N LYS A 122 13.52 2.59 7.78
CA LYS A 122 14.56 1.72 7.19
C LYS A 122 15.26 2.38 6.00
N PHE A 123 14.50 3.13 5.20
CA PHE A 123 14.99 3.74 3.97
C PHE A 123 15.22 5.26 4.08
N ASP A 124 15.19 5.85 5.28
CA ASP A 124 15.34 7.30 5.50
C ASP A 124 14.36 8.15 4.68
N LEU A 125 13.12 7.67 4.49
CA LEU A 125 12.07 8.36 3.74
C LEU A 125 10.99 8.98 4.61
N LEU A 126 10.94 8.67 5.90
CA LEU A 126 9.85 9.13 6.77
C LEU A 126 9.73 10.67 6.82
N THR A 127 10.85 11.38 6.80
CA THR A 127 10.91 12.85 6.84
C THR A 127 10.71 13.51 5.47
N GLU A 128 10.67 12.72 4.42
CA GLU A 128 10.43 13.21 3.05
C GLU A 128 8.95 13.30 2.70
N LEU A 129 8.10 12.71 3.53
CA LEU A 129 6.65 12.63 3.36
C LEU A 129 5.94 13.51 4.38
N ASP A 130 4.79 14.05 4.00
CA ASP A 130 4.02 14.99 4.83
C ASP A 130 3.16 14.26 5.87
N GLU A 131 2.66 13.06 5.56
CA GLU A 131 1.83 12.28 6.46
C GLU A 131 1.91 10.78 6.14
N VAL A 132 1.66 9.95 7.15
CA VAL A 132 1.54 8.50 7.00
C VAL A 132 0.22 8.07 7.60
N VAL A 133 -0.65 7.50 6.77
CA VAL A 133 -1.95 6.95 7.16
C VAL A 133 -1.98 5.48 6.75
N GLY A 134 -2.20 4.61 7.69
CA GLY A 134 -2.29 3.18 7.48
C GLY A 134 -3.47 2.57 8.23
N ALA A 135 -3.67 1.27 8.03
CA ALA A 135 -4.66 0.52 8.79
C ALA A 135 -4.40 0.62 10.30
N SER A 136 -5.42 0.41 11.10
CA SER A 136 -5.31 0.38 12.57
C SER A 136 -5.11 -1.05 13.07
N HIS A 137 -4.34 -1.21 14.15
CA HIS A 137 -4.14 -2.54 14.76
C HIS A 137 -5.40 -3.17 15.35
N ASP A 138 -6.40 -2.35 15.68
CA ASP A 138 -7.67 -2.79 16.25
C ASP A 138 -8.76 -3.08 15.21
N GLY A 139 -8.42 -2.98 13.92
CA GLY A 139 -9.31 -3.30 12.80
C GLY A 139 -10.43 -2.28 12.56
N ARG A 140 -10.39 -1.09 13.18
CA ARG A 140 -11.37 -0.02 12.91
C ARG A 140 -11.13 0.67 11.57
N ILE A 141 -9.91 0.61 11.09
CA ILE A 141 -9.47 1.05 9.76
C ILE A 141 -8.70 -0.13 9.18
N ASP A 142 -9.25 -0.80 8.16
CA ASP A 142 -8.67 -2.03 7.61
C ASP A 142 -8.67 -2.04 6.08
N THR A 143 -9.66 -1.41 5.45
CA THR A 143 -9.80 -1.35 4.00
C THR A 143 -9.15 -0.09 3.40
N LYS A 144 -8.83 -0.13 2.10
CA LYS A 144 -8.25 1.03 1.39
C LYS A 144 -9.14 2.26 1.49
N ILE A 145 -10.46 2.11 1.37
CA ILE A 145 -11.38 3.26 1.46
C ILE A 145 -11.40 3.88 2.87
N GLU A 146 -11.37 3.07 3.93
CA GLU A 146 -11.32 3.59 5.29
C GLU A 146 -10.01 4.35 5.56
N VAL A 147 -8.88 3.84 5.05
CA VAL A 147 -7.58 4.54 5.09
C VAL A 147 -7.66 5.88 4.35
N LEU A 148 -8.24 5.89 3.15
CA LEU A 148 -8.42 7.13 2.38
C LEU A 148 -9.33 8.13 3.10
N GLN A 149 -10.43 7.69 3.73
CA GLN A 149 -11.31 8.56 4.50
C GLN A 149 -10.56 9.21 5.68
N GLU A 150 -9.74 8.45 6.38
CA GLU A 150 -8.89 8.98 7.45
C GLU A 150 -7.83 9.95 6.90
N ALA A 151 -7.20 9.63 5.75
CA ALA A 151 -6.26 10.54 5.09
C ALA A 151 -6.95 11.86 4.69
N PHE A 152 -8.14 11.81 4.10
CA PHE A 152 -8.91 13.02 3.77
C PHE A 152 -9.22 13.85 5.01
N ARG A 153 -9.60 13.20 6.11
CA ARG A 153 -9.87 13.88 7.39
C ARG A 153 -8.62 14.59 7.91
N ARG A 154 -7.45 13.93 7.89
CA ARG A 154 -6.17 14.51 8.34
C ARG A 154 -5.74 15.65 7.41
N MET A 155 -5.81 15.46 6.10
CA MET A 155 -5.43 16.49 5.11
C MET A 155 -6.32 17.73 5.21
N LYS A 156 -7.64 17.56 5.38
CA LYS A 156 -8.57 18.67 5.57
C LYS A 156 -8.30 19.46 6.85
N ALA A 157 -7.80 18.80 7.89
CA ALA A 157 -7.43 19.46 9.14
C ALA A 157 -6.11 20.25 9.03
N GLN A 158 -5.17 19.79 8.19
CA GLN A 158 -3.85 20.39 8.03
C GLN A 158 -3.81 21.45 6.91
N TYR A 159 -4.57 21.26 5.84
CA TYR A 159 -4.54 22.09 4.64
C TYR A 159 -5.94 22.65 4.34
N ALA A 160 -6.11 23.96 4.53
CA ALA A 160 -7.40 24.64 4.32
C ALA A 160 -7.91 24.54 2.87
N ASP A 161 -7.00 24.37 1.92
CA ASP A 161 -7.27 24.22 0.48
C ASP A 161 -7.26 22.77 0.01
N PHE A 162 -7.33 21.80 0.91
CA PHE A 162 -7.45 20.38 0.53
C PHE A 162 -8.68 20.13 -0.32
N SER A 163 -8.50 19.44 -1.44
CA SER A 163 -9.55 19.10 -2.39
C SER A 163 -9.30 17.70 -2.98
N LYS A 164 -10.35 16.89 -3.05
CA LYS A 164 -10.31 15.58 -3.68
C LYS A 164 -10.01 15.66 -5.19
N GLU A 165 -10.49 16.71 -5.86
CA GLU A 165 -10.25 16.93 -7.28
C GLU A 165 -8.77 17.20 -7.60
N GLN A 166 -8.00 17.62 -6.60
CA GLN A 166 -6.55 17.84 -6.68
C GLN A 166 -5.75 16.69 -6.03
N THR A 167 -6.40 15.59 -5.71
CA THR A 167 -5.78 14.42 -5.09
C THR A 167 -5.72 13.26 -6.08
N VAL A 168 -4.62 12.54 -6.10
CA VAL A 168 -4.46 11.29 -6.85
C VAL A 168 -3.85 10.23 -5.95
N LEU A 169 -4.37 8.99 -6.03
CA LEU A 169 -3.76 7.83 -5.43
C LEU A 169 -2.84 7.16 -6.46
N ILE A 170 -1.62 6.83 -6.06
CA ILE A 170 -0.69 6.02 -6.83
C ILE A 170 -0.60 4.66 -6.16
N GLY A 171 -0.91 3.60 -6.88
CA GLY A 171 -0.95 2.23 -6.39
C GLY A 171 -0.70 1.21 -7.48
N ASP A 172 -0.64 -0.06 -7.14
CA ASP A 172 -0.26 -1.14 -8.05
C ASP A 172 -1.30 -2.24 -8.21
N THR A 173 -2.38 -2.23 -7.42
CA THR A 173 -3.43 -3.25 -7.47
C THR A 173 -4.82 -2.66 -7.66
N HIS A 174 -5.79 -3.52 -8.05
CA HIS A 174 -7.20 -3.12 -8.14
C HIS A 174 -7.76 -2.57 -6.82
N TYR A 175 -7.23 -3.00 -5.65
CA TYR A 175 -7.65 -2.44 -4.35
C TYR A 175 -7.42 -0.93 -4.26
N ASP A 176 -6.33 -0.44 -4.86
CA ASP A 176 -6.03 0.99 -4.93
C ASP A 176 -7.01 1.71 -5.85
N ALA A 177 -7.22 1.17 -7.04
CA ALA A 177 -8.12 1.76 -8.02
C ALA A 177 -9.58 1.77 -7.53
N ASP A 178 -10.04 0.67 -6.94
CA ASP A 178 -11.38 0.56 -6.36
C ASP A 178 -11.56 1.51 -5.17
N GLY A 179 -10.58 1.57 -4.26
CA GLY A 179 -10.57 2.50 -3.14
C GLY A 179 -10.56 3.97 -3.59
N ALA A 180 -9.75 4.32 -4.59
CA ALA A 180 -9.72 5.67 -5.17
C ALA A 180 -11.06 6.05 -5.80
N LYS A 181 -11.66 5.16 -6.57
CA LYS A 181 -12.98 5.32 -7.20
C LYS A 181 -14.07 5.55 -6.15
N GLU A 182 -14.13 4.72 -5.12
CA GLU A 182 -15.08 4.87 -4.01
C GLU A 182 -14.80 6.16 -3.22
N GLY A 183 -13.53 6.51 -3.04
CA GLY A 183 -13.10 7.76 -2.43
C GLY A 183 -13.38 9.02 -3.24
N GLY A 184 -13.70 8.88 -4.52
CA GLY A 184 -13.97 9.99 -5.44
C GLY A 184 -12.72 10.77 -5.85
N ILE A 185 -11.58 10.07 -5.98
CA ILE A 185 -10.30 10.60 -6.47
C ILE A 185 -9.80 9.79 -7.67
N ASP A 186 -8.85 10.36 -8.43
CA ASP A 186 -8.21 9.65 -9.52
C ASP A 186 -7.22 8.60 -8.96
N CYS A 187 -7.01 7.50 -9.72
CA CYS A 187 -5.96 6.52 -9.46
C CYS A 187 -4.98 6.48 -10.63
N ILE A 188 -3.69 6.54 -10.33
CA ILE A 188 -2.59 6.25 -11.28
C ILE A 188 -2.00 4.91 -10.89
N GLY A 189 -1.92 3.99 -11.84
CA GLY A 189 -1.32 2.69 -11.67
C GLY A 189 0.19 2.70 -11.89
N VAL A 190 0.90 1.80 -11.19
CA VAL A 190 2.28 1.43 -11.49
C VAL A 190 2.33 -0.03 -11.96
N GLY A 191 2.89 -0.27 -13.15
CA GLY A 191 2.86 -1.58 -13.81
C GLY A 191 3.93 -2.55 -13.31
N TYR A 192 4.89 -2.08 -12.52
CA TYR A 192 5.98 -2.88 -11.96
C TYR A 192 5.64 -3.57 -10.63
N GLY A 193 4.47 -3.24 -10.05
CA GLY A 193 4.02 -3.79 -8.77
C GLY A 193 3.42 -5.20 -8.88
N PHE A 194 2.68 -5.61 -7.85
CA PHE A 194 2.15 -6.97 -7.74
C PHE A 194 0.94 -7.24 -8.64
N GLY A 195 0.08 -6.24 -8.88
CA GLY A 195 -1.09 -6.38 -9.77
C GLY A 195 -0.74 -6.26 -11.25
N GLY A 196 0.23 -5.41 -11.58
CA GLY A 196 0.65 -5.17 -12.96
C GLY A 196 -0.25 -4.23 -13.75
N ALA A 197 0.22 -3.85 -14.94
CA ALA A 197 -0.42 -2.81 -15.75
C ALA A 197 -1.84 -3.16 -16.20
N GLU A 198 -2.07 -4.40 -16.61
CA GLU A 198 -3.37 -4.85 -17.11
C GLU A 198 -4.45 -4.79 -16.04
N GLU A 199 -4.13 -5.22 -14.80
CA GLU A 199 -5.05 -5.14 -13.67
C GLU A 199 -5.43 -3.69 -13.39
N MET A 200 -4.46 -2.78 -13.37
CA MET A 200 -4.70 -1.36 -13.10
C MET A 200 -5.58 -0.69 -14.17
N TRP A 201 -5.35 -1.00 -15.46
CA TRP A 201 -6.21 -0.50 -16.53
C TRP A 201 -7.65 -1.03 -16.41
N ASN A 202 -7.81 -2.33 -16.12
CA ASN A 202 -9.11 -2.97 -15.97
C ASN A 202 -9.88 -2.41 -14.75
N ALA A 203 -9.18 -2.04 -13.68
CA ALA A 203 -9.75 -1.42 -12.49
C ALA A 203 -10.09 0.07 -12.66
N GLY A 204 -9.70 0.70 -13.78
CA GLY A 204 -10.07 2.06 -14.13
C GLY A 204 -9.05 3.13 -13.73
N ALA A 205 -7.78 2.79 -13.61
CA ALA A 205 -6.71 3.78 -13.44
C ALA A 205 -6.72 4.78 -14.61
N VAL A 206 -6.54 6.06 -14.32
CA VAL A 206 -6.54 7.13 -15.34
C VAL A 206 -5.25 7.16 -16.16
N ALA A 207 -4.18 6.57 -15.64
CA ALA A 207 -2.90 6.35 -16.30
C ALA A 207 -2.18 5.17 -15.63
N VAL A 208 -1.28 4.49 -16.34
CA VAL A 208 -0.40 3.45 -15.78
C VAL A 208 1.01 3.70 -16.29
N TYR A 209 1.99 3.66 -15.39
CA TYR A 209 3.41 3.88 -15.70
C TYR A 209 4.22 2.64 -15.36
N GLU A 210 5.10 2.23 -16.29
CA GLU A 210 5.90 1.01 -16.18
C GLU A 210 7.06 1.11 -15.18
N ASN A 211 7.43 2.32 -14.77
CA ASN A 211 8.51 2.57 -13.80
C ASN A 211 8.40 3.96 -13.18
N GLN A 212 9.13 4.18 -12.09
CA GLN A 212 9.16 5.44 -11.36
C GLN A 212 9.66 6.63 -12.19
N LYS A 213 10.56 6.38 -13.16
CA LYS A 213 11.06 7.44 -14.04
C LYS A 213 9.94 7.99 -14.93
N ALA A 214 9.17 7.11 -15.56
CA ALA A 214 8.05 7.51 -16.41
C ALA A 214 6.95 8.25 -15.62
N LEU A 215 6.65 7.77 -14.41
CA LEU A 215 5.72 8.42 -13.48
C LEU A 215 6.18 9.84 -13.14
N ARG A 216 7.45 10.00 -12.76
CA ARG A 216 8.04 11.29 -12.40
C ARG A 216 8.01 12.27 -13.57
N GLU A 217 8.45 11.86 -14.76
CA GLU A 217 8.47 12.69 -15.98
C GLU A 217 7.07 13.14 -16.42
N ALA A 218 6.03 12.39 -16.05
CA ALA A 218 4.65 12.73 -16.38
C ALA A 218 4.00 13.71 -15.41
N LEU A 219 4.47 13.79 -14.16
CA LEU A 219 3.85 14.59 -13.11
C LEU A 219 4.68 15.82 -12.72
N VAL A 220 5.98 15.83 -12.96
CA VAL A 220 6.89 16.97 -12.72
C VAL A 220 7.25 17.64 -14.03
#